data_80d2b02563acded6f45ac22c4b55f7c2
#
_entry.id   80d2b02563acded6f45ac22c4b55f7c2
#
_cell.length_a   1.000
_cell.length_b   1.000
_cell.length_c   1.000
_cell.angle_alpha   90.00
_cell.angle_beta   90.00
_cell.angle_gamma   90.00
#
_symmetry.space_group_name_H-M   'P 1'
#
loop_
_entity.id
_entity.type
_entity.pdbx_description
1 polymer ?
#
loop_
_entity_poly.entity_id
_entity_poly.type
_entity_poly.pdbx_seq_one_letter_code
_entity_poly.pdbx_strand_id
1 'polypeptide(L)'
;MVHSLNKLYIAMKRIYLLFTIISAILVTSCSEEAVFSSSPDYRLEFSSDTISFDTLFTTVGSPTATFVVRNRNSKSLRISSVQLSGGEKSPFNILVDGQYGSYMHDLEVRSKDSIYVLASVCLERNSSDSPVAVRDTLMFNLESGLQQAVILEAHGIDVVFMRGVNIENDTILPAGRYLVYDSLAVSSGATLGISSGTTLYFHDKAFMRVDGTLNAQGTVDSPILFRGDRTDNMFSYLPYDRIPGQWDGIVISSSSSNNVLRHCDIHSANYGIRVDKGVADDERILIESSKLHNFHGNALELSMARAVVVNSLLANSQGNCVKVCGGDVRFIHCTIANFYVWKVRDVALSLHNSIEGEPAPLENALFANCIIAGSKDDEVMGYNTAFADSVDCAFNYRFENSFINTPDVADTNFVNVVYDRPDSDFFGKLNFRTIDNEIFLYDFHIAAECAARGVASGYYLDVAPFDVDGNPRPATAADAGCYNFVEIKEE
;
A
#
# COMPACT_ATOMS: atom_id res chain seq x y z
N MET A 1 -64.99 6.98 54.84
CA MET A 1 -63.85 6.05 54.57
C MET A 1 -64.25 4.87 53.65
N VAL A 2 -65.36 4.20 53.88
CA VAL A 2 -65.83 3.03 53.08
C VAL A 2 -66.13 3.37 51.60
N HIS A 3 -66.62 4.58 51.30
CA HIS A 3 -67.02 5.01 49.96
C HIS A 3 -65.77 5.31 49.03
N SER A 4 -64.66 5.71 49.64
CA SER A 4 -63.41 5.94 48.95
C SER A 4 -62.68 4.64 48.59
N LEU A 5 -62.72 3.65 49.46
CA LEU A 5 -62.12 2.31 49.22
C LEU A 5 -62.85 1.55 48.10
N ASN A 6 -64.23 1.68 48.03
CA ASN A 6 -64.99 1.07 46.93
C ASN A 6 -64.66 1.69 45.54
N LYS A 7 -64.41 3.01 45.46
CA LYS A 7 -64.00 3.66 44.20
C LYS A 7 -62.61 3.21 43.77
N LEU A 8 -61.69 3.07 44.73
CA LEU A 8 -60.36 2.56 44.45
C LEU A 8 -60.31 1.12 43.96
N TYR A 9 -61.15 0.26 44.61
CA TYR A 9 -61.29 -1.14 44.19
C TYR A 9 -61.87 -1.30 42.79
N ILE A 10 -62.89 -0.50 42.44
CA ILE A 10 -63.49 -0.50 41.09
C ILE A 10 -62.44 0.04 40.03
N ALA A 11 -61.68 1.05 40.37
CA ALA A 11 -60.60 1.55 39.49
C ALA A 11 -59.54 0.51 39.29
N MET A 12 -59.05 -0.18 40.31
CA MET A 12 -58.13 -1.29 40.22
C MET A 12 -58.64 -2.45 39.36
N LYS A 13 -59.85 -2.85 39.50
CA LYS A 13 -60.51 -3.89 38.67
C LYS A 13 -60.55 -3.48 37.19
N ARG A 14 -60.84 -2.22 36.89
CA ARG A 14 -60.84 -1.70 35.51
C ARG A 14 -59.43 -1.67 34.91
N ILE A 15 -58.43 -1.30 35.70
CA ILE A 15 -56.99 -1.31 35.27
C ILE A 15 -56.52 -2.75 35.02
N TYR A 16 -56.92 -3.70 35.92
CA TYR A 16 -56.56 -5.12 35.72
C TYR A 16 -57.26 -5.70 34.49
N LEU A 17 -58.55 -5.37 34.25
CA LEU A 17 -59.27 -5.78 33.04
C LEU A 17 -58.64 -5.19 31.76
N LEU A 18 -58.19 -3.91 31.78
CA LEU A 18 -57.54 -3.29 30.69
C LEU A 18 -56.17 -3.96 30.41
N PHE A 19 -55.42 -4.28 31.46
CA PHE A 19 -54.12 -4.97 31.37
C PHE A 19 -54.25 -6.40 30.82
N THR A 20 -55.30 -7.13 31.21
CA THR A 20 -55.60 -8.47 30.66
C THR A 20 -56.04 -8.42 29.21
N ILE A 21 -56.81 -7.40 28.80
CA ILE A 21 -57.19 -7.21 27.38
C ILE A 21 -56.00 -6.81 26.53
N ILE A 22 -55.14 -5.91 27.01
CA ILE A 22 -53.90 -5.52 26.32
C ILE A 22 -52.92 -6.71 26.23
N SER A 23 -52.81 -7.51 27.31
CA SER A 23 -51.99 -8.72 27.32
C SER A 23 -52.51 -9.78 26.35
N ALA A 24 -53.85 -9.94 26.24
CA ALA A 24 -54.46 -10.87 25.29
C ALA A 24 -54.30 -10.43 23.82
N ILE A 25 -54.26 -9.10 23.55
CA ILE A 25 -53.99 -8.56 22.20
C ILE A 25 -52.54 -8.73 21.81
N LEU A 26 -51.59 -8.67 22.77
CA LEU A 26 -50.17 -8.87 22.52
C LEU A 26 -49.82 -10.35 22.25
N VAL A 27 -50.67 -11.32 22.62
CA VAL A 27 -50.41 -12.75 22.39
C VAL A 27 -50.94 -13.22 21.02
N THR A 28 -51.78 -12.42 20.34
CA THR A 28 -52.16 -12.66 18.95
C THR A 28 -51.10 -12.07 18.00
N SER A 29 -49.83 -12.34 18.25
CA SER A 29 -48.79 -12.18 17.22
C SER A 29 -49.13 -13.20 16.13
N CYS A 30 -49.70 -12.72 15.06
CA CYS A 30 -50.01 -13.50 13.87
C CYS A 30 -48.69 -14.04 13.35
N SER A 31 -48.38 -15.32 13.54
CA SER A 31 -47.42 -16.01 12.70
C SER A 31 -48.10 -16.15 11.33
N GLU A 32 -47.86 -15.19 10.42
CA GLU A 32 -48.22 -15.40 9.02
C GLU A 32 -47.48 -16.67 8.59
N GLU A 33 -48.24 -17.75 8.38
CA GLU A 33 -47.68 -18.94 7.72
C GLU A 33 -47.11 -18.49 6.35
N ALA A 34 -45.84 -18.69 6.17
CA ALA A 34 -45.16 -18.31 4.90
C ALA A 34 -45.83 -19.10 3.77
N VAL A 35 -46.48 -18.38 2.86
CA VAL A 35 -47.07 -19.00 1.66
C VAL A 35 -45.99 -19.17 0.63
N PHE A 36 -45.57 -20.42 0.39
CA PHE A 36 -44.58 -20.79 -0.60
C PHE A 36 -45.18 -20.89 -2.00
N SER A 37 -44.34 -20.61 -3.01
CA SER A 37 -44.68 -20.75 -4.43
C SER A 37 -43.81 -21.78 -5.09
N SER A 38 -44.45 -22.68 -5.84
CA SER A 38 -43.81 -23.61 -6.75
C SER A 38 -43.88 -23.17 -8.24
N SER A 39 -44.26 -21.89 -8.48
CA SER A 39 -44.28 -21.37 -9.85
C SER A 39 -42.88 -21.08 -10.34
N PRO A 40 -42.51 -21.54 -11.57
CA PRO A 40 -41.21 -21.24 -12.21
C PRO A 40 -41.07 -19.79 -12.63
N ASP A 41 -42.16 -18.97 -12.57
CA ASP A 41 -42.09 -17.52 -12.86
C ASP A 41 -41.43 -16.73 -11.74
N TYR A 42 -41.41 -17.30 -10.53
CA TYR A 42 -40.81 -16.66 -9.37
C TYR A 42 -39.32 -17.00 -9.30
N ARG A 43 -38.51 -15.96 -9.36
CA ARG A 43 -37.04 -16.06 -9.40
C ARG A 43 -36.40 -15.38 -8.20
N LEU A 44 -35.23 -15.84 -7.83
CA LEU A 44 -34.32 -15.12 -6.94
C LEU A 44 -33.59 -14.04 -7.72
N GLU A 45 -33.28 -12.94 -7.06
CA GLU A 45 -32.42 -11.87 -7.55
C GLU A 45 -31.09 -11.94 -6.79
N PHE A 46 -29.99 -12.00 -7.51
CA PHE A 46 -28.64 -11.99 -6.94
C PHE A 46 -28.07 -10.58 -6.98
N SER A 47 -27.33 -10.15 -5.93
CA SER A 47 -26.65 -8.86 -5.93
C SER A 47 -25.49 -8.81 -6.93
N SER A 48 -24.97 -9.97 -7.35
CA SER A 48 -23.99 -10.15 -8.41
C SER A 48 -24.20 -11.52 -9.07
N ASP A 49 -23.93 -11.64 -10.36
CA ASP A 49 -23.92 -12.89 -11.11
C ASP A 49 -22.56 -13.58 -11.07
N THR A 50 -21.51 -12.84 -10.68
CA THR A 50 -20.14 -13.32 -10.57
C THR A 50 -19.50 -12.75 -9.30
N ILE A 51 -18.86 -13.61 -8.52
CA ILE A 51 -18.04 -13.24 -7.36
C ILE A 51 -16.59 -13.49 -7.73
N SER A 52 -15.83 -12.41 -7.91
CA SER A 52 -14.41 -12.46 -8.20
C SER A 52 -13.60 -12.22 -6.94
N PHE A 53 -12.60 -13.06 -6.71
CA PHE A 53 -11.63 -12.93 -5.61
C PHE A 53 -10.31 -12.32 -6.10
N ASP A 54 -10.27 -11.78 -7.30
CA ASP A 54 -9.06 -11.25 -7.93
C ASP A 54 -7.88 -12.25 -7.89
N THR A 55 -6.65 -11.76 -7.70
CA THR A 55 -5.45 -12.60 -7.61
C THR A 55 -5.14 -12.91 -6.15
N LEU A 56 -5.02 -14.18 -5.83
CA LEU A 56 -4.77 -14.70 -4.49
C LEU A 56 -3.47 -15.51 -4.45
N PHE A 57 -2.79 -15.48 -3.31
CA PHE A 57 -1.67 -16.37 -3.07
C PHE A 57 -2.17 -17.80 -2.82
N THR A 58 -1.57 -18.77 -3.52
CA THR A 58 -1.88 -20.19 -3.28
C THR A 58 -1.50 -20.60 -1.87
N THR A 59 -2.25 -21.53 -1.29
CA THR A 59 -2.14 -22.01 0.10
C THR A 59 -2.48 -20.96 1.18
N VAL A 60 -2.92 -19.77 0.78
CA VAL A 60 -3.40 -18.71 1.68
C VAL A 60 -4.89 -18.53 1.44
N GLY A 61 -5.69 -18.53 2.51
CA GLY A 61 -7.13 -18.33 2.41
C GLY A 61 -7.46 -16.89 2.00
N SER A 62 -8.49 -16.72 1.16
CA SER A 62 -8.99 -15.40 0.77
C SER A 62 -9.71 -14.69 1.92
N PRO A 63 -9.87 -13.36 1.86
CA PRO A 63 -10.95 -12.69 2.56
C PRO A 63 -12.32 -13.29 2.19
N THR A 64 -13.30 -13.16 3.08
CA THR A 64 -14.67 -13.63 2.82
C THR A 64 -15.41 -12.60 1.96
N ALA A 65 -15.84 -13.00 0.78
CA ALA A 65 -16.77 -12.23 -0.04
C ALA A 65 -18.22 -12.51 0.42
N THR A 66 -19.07 -11.50 0.35
CA THR A 66 -20.49 -11.60 0.71
C THR A 66 -21.35 -11.13 -0.44
N PHE A 67 -22.35 -11.91 -0.81
CA PHE A 67 -23.40 -11.48 -1.72
C PHE A 67 -24.79 -11.79 -1.17
N VAL A 68 -25.79 -11.13 -1.72
CA VAL A 68 -27.17 -11.19 -1.21
C VAL A 68 -28.06 -11.86 -2.23
N VAL A 69 -28.84 -12.84 -1.78
CA VAL A 69 -29.89 -13.52 -2.55
C VAL A 69 -31.24 -12.99 -2.06
N ARG A 70 -31.97 -12.31 -2.94
CA ARG A 70 -33.22 -11.61 -2.63
C ARG A 70 -34.42 -12.34 -3.26
N ASN A 71 -35.50 -12.43 -2.51
CA ASN A 71 -36.81 -12.78 -3.02
C ASN A 71 -37.68 -11.52 -3.13
N ARG A 72 -37.74 -10.92 -4.32
CA ARG A 72 -38.59 -9.76 -4.55
C ARG A 72 -40.06 -10.11 -4.86
N ASN A 73 -40.40 -11.40 -4.87
CA ASN A 73 -41.73 -11.87 -5.18
C ASN A 73 -42.70 -11.67 -4.02
N SER A 74 -43.99 -11.78 -4.30
CA SER A 74 -45.06 -11.67 -3.30
C SER A 74 -45.31 -12.94 -2.46
N LYS A 75 -44.59 -14.03 -2.78
CA LYS A 75 -44.67 -15.30 -2.03
C LYS A 75 -43.25 -15.75 -1.67
N SER A 76 -43.15 -16.52 -0.60
CA SER A 76 -41.91 -17.15 -0.16
C SER A 76 -41.43 -18.19 -1.18
N LEU A 77 -40.12 -18.37 -1.30
CA LEU A 77 -39.50 -19.37 -2.15
C LEU A 77 -38.71 -20.36 -1.30
N ARG A 78 -38.82 -21.64 -1.68
CA ARG A 78 -37.98 -22.70 -1.10
C ARG A 78 -36.92 -23.10 -2.10
N ILE A 79 -35.65 -23.08 -1.63
CA ILE A 79 -34.50 -23.54 -2.36
C ILE A 79 -34.23 -24.98 -1.92
N SER A 80 -34.48 -25.94 -2.81
CA SER A 80 -34.33 -27.38 -2.52
C SER A 80 -32.88 -27.71 -2.24
N SER A 81 -31.95 -27.08 -3.00
CA SER A 81 -30.53 -27.22 -2.76
C SER A 81 -29.73 -26.02 -3.30
N VAL A 82 -28.61 -25.72 -2.61
CA VAL A 82 -27.53 -24.88 -3.11
C VAL A 82 -26.28 -25.74 -3.15
N GLN A 83 -25.59 -25.78 -4.29
CA GLN A 83 -24.45 -26.68 -4.45
C GLN A 83 -23.36 -26.07 -5.35
N LEU A 84 -22.11 -26.36 -5.02
CA LEU A 84 -20.97 -26.13 -5.89
C LEU A 84 -20.94 -27.20 -6.99
N SER A 85 -20.75 -26.80 -8.25
CA SER A 85 -20.65 -27.74 -9.36
C SER A 85 -19.44 -28.68 -9.25
N GLY A 86 -18.33 -28.20 -8.68
CA GLY A 86 -17.14 -29.00 -8.35
C GLY A 86 -17.31 -29.91 -7.13
N GLY A 87 -18.41 -29.76 -6.37
CA GLY A 87 -18.69 -30.52 -5.16
C GLY A 87 -17.58 -30.35 -4.10
N GLU A 88 -17.19 -31.44 -3.45
CA GLU A 88 -16.12 -31.45 -2.43
C GLU A 88 -14.71 -31.15 -2.98
N LYS A 89 -14.54 -31.19 -4.30
CA LYS A 89 -13.24 -30.86 -4.93
C LYS A 89 -13.11 -29.37 -5.25
N SER A 90 -14.17 -28.60 -5.04
CA SER A 90 -14.14 -27.15 -5.22
C SER A 90 -13.18 -26.51 -4.21
N PRO A 91 -12.30 -25.58 -4.61
CA PRO A 91 -11.48 -24.85 -3.67
C PRO A 91 -12.28 -23.77 -2.92
N PHE A 92 -13.54 -23.53 -3.32
CA PHE A 92 -14.41 -22.54 -2.70
C PHE A 92 -15.13 -23.13 -1.49
N ASN A 93 -15.22 -22.32 -0.43
CA ASN A 93 -15.96 -22.61 0.78
C ASN A 93 -17.17 -21.69 0.87
N ILE A 94 -18.36 -22.27 1.07
CA ILE A 94 -19.64 -21.55 1.02
C ILE A 94 -20.39 -21.71 2.34
N LEU A 95 -20.95 -20.59 2.81
CA LEU A 95 -21.88 -20.55 3.92
C LEU A 95 -23.16 -19.82 3.45
N VAL A 96 -24.30 -20.50 3.49
CA VAL A 96 -25.61 -19.96 3.11
C VAL A 96 -26.55 -20.12 4.29
N ASP A 97 -27.09 -19.03 4.80
CA ASP A 97 -28.09 -19.04 5.89
C ASP A 97 -27.72 -19.98 7.05
N GLY A 98 -26.45 -19.96 7.47
CA GLY A 98 -25.92 -20.79 8.57
C GLY A 98 -25.53 -22.22 8.19
N GLN A 99 -25.78 -22.68 6.97
CA GLN A 99 -25.34 -23.99 6.48
C GLN A 99 -24.01 -23.83 5.72
N TYR A 100 -23.00 -24.62 6.11
CA TYR A 100 -21.66 -24.62 5.52
C TYR A 100 -21.37 -25.89 4.74
N GLY A 101 -20.75 -25.76 3.58
CA GLY A 101 -20.30 -26.90 2.79
C GLY A 101 -20.41 -26.70 1.28
N SER A 102 -20.21 -27.78 0.55
CA SER A 102 -20.39 -27.84 -0.92
C SER A 102 -21.83 -28.12 -1.36
N TYR A 103 -22.66 -28.55 -0.44
CA TYR A 103 -24.08 -28.88 -0.65
C TYR A 103 -24.91 -28.46 0.59
N MET A 104 -25.88 -27.58 0.41
CA MET A 104 -26.85 -27.12 1.40
C MET A 104 -28.26 -27.42 0.88
N HIS A 105 -29.23 -27.60 1.76
CA HIS A 105 -30.58 -27.98 1.38
C HIS A 105 -31.65 -27.30 2.29
N ASP A 106 -32.91 -27.33 1.84
CA ASP A 106 -34.06 -26.85 2.55
C ASP A 106 -33.95 -25.41 3.08
N LEU A 107 -33.47 -24.50 2.19
CA LEU A 107 -33.35 -23.09 2.51
C LEU A 107 -34.63 -22.34 2.13
N GLU A 108 -35.02 -21.38 2.92
CA GLU A 108 -36.22 -20.58 2.71
C GLU A 108 -35.86 -19.09 2.56
N VAL A 109 -36.39 -18.46 1.51
CA VAL A 109 -36.33 -17.01 1.36
C VAL A 109 -37.73 -16.45 1.38
N ARG A 110 -38.08 -15.77 2.47
CA ARG A 110 -39.44 -15.22 2.66
C ARG A 110 -39.75 -14.17 1.59
N SER A 111 -41.07 -13.92 1.40
CA SER A 111 -41.52 -12.84 0.53
C SER A 111 -40.91 -11.51 0.92
N LYS A 112 -40.33 -10.78 -0.05
CA LYS A 112 -39.68 -9.47 0.13
C LYS A 112 -38.47 -9.47 1.09
N ASP A 113 -37.89 -10.65 1.34
CA ASP A 113 -36.75 -10.85 2.23
C ASP A 113 -35.51 -11.30 1.46
N SER A 114 -34.39 -11.48 2.17
CA SER A 114 -33.10 -11.89 1.58
C SER A 114 -32.29 -12.76 2.55
N ILE A 115 -31.44 -13.61 1.98
CA ILE A 115 -30.43 -14.36 2.71
C ILE A 115 -29.02 -13.95 2.23
N TYR A 116 -28.04 -14.12 3.11
CA TYR A 116 -26.66 -13.84 2.79
C TYR A 116 -25.91 -15.12 2.42
N VAL A 117 -25.05 -15.00 1.42
CA VAL A 117 -24.09 -16.02 1.04
C VAL A 117 -22.70 -15.48 1.28
N LEU A 118 -21.93 -16.20 2.07
CA LEU A 118 -20.54 -15.92 2.31
C LEU A 118 -19.71 -16.95 1.54
N ALA A 119 -18.72 -16.46 0.80
CA ALA A 119 -17.83 -17.29 0.02
C ALA A 119 -16.37 -16.95 0.34
N SER A 120 -15.52 -17.96 0.45
CA SER A 120 -14.08 -17.83 0.55
C SER A 120 -13.42 -18.91 -0.31
N VAL A 121 -12.14 -18.76 -0.60
CA VAL A 121 -11.40 -19.71 -1.41
C VAL A 121 -9.98 -19.89 -0.87
N CYS A 122 -9.47 -21.12 -0.98
CA CYS A 122 -8.07 -21.42 -0.72
C CYS A 122 -7.56 -22.28 -1.90
N LEU A 123 -6.68 -21.68 -2.70
CA LEU A 123 -6.17 -22.31 -3.91
C LEU A 123 -4.96 -23.18 -3.61
N GLU A 124 -4.84 -24.32 -4.26
CA GLU A 124 -3.65 -25.16 -4.25
C GLU A 124 -2.55 -24.56 -5.15
N ARG A 125 -1.29 -24.95 -4.91
CA ARG A 125 -0.17 -24.57 -5.78
C ARG A 125 -0.40 -25.05 -7.21
N ASN A 126 -0.08 -24.22 -8.17
CA ASN A 126 -0.30 -24.48 -9.59
C ASN A 126 1.00 -24.62 -10.41
N SER A 127 2.17 -24.33 -9.78
CA SER A 127 3.51 -24.36 -10.42
C SER A 127 3.64 -23.49 -11.66
N SER A 128 2.84 -22.41 -11.73
CA SER A 128 2.85 -21.45 -12.84
C SER A 128 3.50 -20.14 -12.44
N ASP A 129 4.24 -19.54 -13.35
CA ASP A 129 4.82 -18.20 -13.19
C ASP A 129 3.77 -17.09 -13.40
N SER A 130 2.59 -17.42 -13.92
CA SER A 130 1.50 -16.49 -14.14
C SER A 130 0.28 -16.89 -13.30
N PRO A 131 -0.59 -15.93 -12.95
CA PRO A 131 -1.84 -16.24 -12.25
C PRO A 131 -2.70 -17.23 -13.05
N VAL A 132 -3.15 -18.29 -12.41
CA VAL A 132 -4.00 -19.33 -13.01
C VAL A 132 -5.45 -19.11 -12.56
N ALA A 133 -6.36 -18.96 -13.52
CA ALA A 133 -7.77 -18.80 -13.24
C ALA A 133 -8.40 -20.12 -12.76
N VAL A 134 -9.13 -20.02 -11.64
CA VAL A 134 -9.93 -21.12 -11.08
C VAL A 134 -11.37 -20.64 -10.98
N ARG A 135 -12.29 -21.44 -11.53
CA ARG A 135 -13.71 -21.11 -11.59
C ARG A 135 -14.55 -22.27 -11.08
N ASP A 136 -15.64 -21.94 -10.42
CA ASP A 136 -16.72 -22.87 -10.10
C ASP A 136 -18.08 -22.15 -10.22
N THR A 137 -19.15 -22.90 -10.12
CA THR A 137 -20.51 -22.38 -10.21
C THR A 137 -21.29 -22.80 -8.98
N LEU A 138 -21.89 -21.83 -8.29
CA LEU A 138 -22.83 -22.06 -7.21
C LEU A 138 -24.25 -22.12 -7.76
N MET A 139 -24.82 -23.32 -7.78
CA MET A 139 -26.14 -23.62 -8.34
C MET A 139 -27.22 -23.53 -7.26
N PHE A 140 -28.28 -22.79 -7.53
CA PHE A 140 -29.48 -22.67 -6.70
C PHE A 140 -30.63 -23.41 -7.38
N ASN A 141 -31.10 -24.51 -6.80
CA ASN A 141 -32.20 -25.30 -7.32
C ASN A 141 -33.45 -24.99 -6.50
N LEU A 142 -34.45 -24.37 -7.08
CA LEU A 142 -35.71 -24.04 -6.44
C LEU A 142 -36.67 -25.24 -6.48
N GLU A 143 -37.60 -25.32 -5.51
CA GLU A 143 -38.64 -26.32 -5.47
C GLU A 143 -39.58 -26.31 -6.71
N SER A 144 -39.63 -25.17 -7.42
CA SER A 144 -40.33 -25.02 -8.70
C SER A 144 -39.65 -25.74 -9.87
N GLY A 145 -38.44 -26.30 -9.67
CA GLY A 145 -37.60 -26.87 -10.74
C GLY A 145 -36.73 -25.83 -11.47
N LEU A 146 -36.88 -24.54 -11.15
CA LEU A 146 -36.03 -23.50 -11.71
C LEU A 146 -34.61 -23.61 -11.15
N GLN A 147 -33.61 -23.53 -12.00
CA GLN A 147 -32.19 -23.47 -11.64
C GLN A 147 -31.64 -22.07 -11.94
N GLN A 148 -30.91 -21.52 -11.00
CA GLN A 148 -30.16 -20.25 -11.16
C GLN A 148 -28.73 -20.44 -10.68
N ALA A 149 -27.80 -19.64 -11.16
CA ALA A 149 -26.39 -19.84 -10.89
C ALA A 149 -25.66 -18.52 -10.62
N VAL A 150 -24.62 -18.59 -9.79
CA VAL A 150 -23.63 -17.53 -9.57
C VAL A 150 -22.27 -18.11 -9.85
N ILE A 151 -21.45 -17.39 -10.63
CA ILE A 151 -20.08 -17.79 -10.96
C ILE A 151 -19.15 -17.36 -9.82
N LEU A 152 -18.25 -18.26 -9.43
CA LEU A 152 -17.16 -17.99 -8.50
C LEU A 152 -15.85 -18.05 -9.28
N GLU A 153 -15.02 -17.01 -9.15
CA GLU A 153 -13.78 -16.91 -9.89
C GLU A 153 -12.65 -16.39 -9.00
N ALA A 154 -11.47 -16.99 -9.11
CA ALA A 154 -10.24 -16.55 -8.44
C ALA A 154 -9.04 -16.82 -9.35
N HIS A 155 -7.96 -16.06 -9.17
CA HIS A 155 -6.70 -16.28 -9.87
C HIS A 155 -5.62 -16.63 -8.85
N GLY A 156 -5.02 -17.83 -8.96
CA GLY A 156 -3.99 -18.31 -8.05
C GLY A 156 -2.58 -17.98 -8.52
N ILE A 157 -1.78 -17.38 -7.67
CA ILE A 157 -0.34 -17.13 -7.90
C ILE A 157 0.49 -17.80 -6.82
N ASP A 158 1.51 -18.56 -7.24
CA ASP A 158 2.37 -19.26 -6.30
C ASP A 158 3.35 -18.33 -5.60
N VAL A 159 3.54 -18.53 -4.30
CA VAL A 159 4.51 -17.83 -3.47
C VAL A 159 5.27 -18.80 -2.56
N VAL A 160 6.49 -18.43 -2.18
CA VAL A 160 7.25 -19.06 -1.10
C VAL A 160 6.88 -18.35 0.20
N PHE A 161 6.26 -19.08 1.12
CA PHE A 161 5.83 -18.52 2.39
C PHE A 161 6.99 -18.47 3.40
N MET A 162 7.18 -17.32 4.03
CA MET A 162 8.18 -17.04 5.05
C MET A 162 7.52 -16.45 6.30
N ARG A 163 7.82 -16.98 7.48
CA ARG A 163 7.30 -16.44 8.75
C ARG A 163 8.40 -16.35 9.78
N GLY A 164 8.76 -15.13 10.20
CA GLY A 164 9.78 -14.91 11.21
C GLY A 164 11.13 -15.52 10.81
N VAL A 165 11.52 -15.36 9.52
CA VAL A 165 12.73 -15.98 8.97
C VAL A 165 13.94 -15.16 9.37
N ASN A 166 14.98 -15.83 9.89
CA ASN A 166 16.28 -15.22 10.16
C ASN A 166 17.36 -15.85 9.26
N ILE A 167 18.02 -15.01 8.49
CA ILE A 167 19.14 -15.38 7.61
C ILE A 167 20.43 -15.31 8.43
N GLU A 168 20.96 -16.45 8.82
CA GLU A 168 22.15 -16.54 9.68
C GLU A 168 23.46 -16.73 8.91
N ASN A 169 23.38 -17.07 7.63
CA ASN A 169 24.53 -17.29 6.75
C ASN A 169 24.27 -16.61 5.41
N ASP A 170 25.34 -16.39 4.65
CA ASP A 170 25.23 -15.85 3.30
C ASP A 170 24.23 -16.64 2.46
N THR A 171 23.21 -15.96 2.00
CA THR A 171 22.06 -16.58 1.34
C THR A 171 21.66 -15.74 0.13
N ILE A 172 21.28 -16.39 -0.96
CA ILE A 172 20.71 -15.75 -2.13
C ILE A 172 19.27 -16.21 -2.28
N LEU A 173 18.32 -15.26 -2.28
CA LEU A 173 16.96 -15.51 -2.71
C LEU A 173 16.94 -15.50 -4.24
N PRO A 174 16.66 -16.64 -4.89
CA PRO A 174 16.47 -16.67 -6.34
C PRO A 174 15.27 -15.84 -6.78
N ALA A 175 15.22 -15.48 -8.07
CA ALA A 175 14.07 -14.80 -8.65
C ALA A 175 12.78 -15.59 -8.36
N GLY A 176 11.76 -14.89 -7.87
CA GLY A 176 10.51 -15.51 -7.45
C GLY A 176 9.65 -14.60 -6.59
N ARG A 177 8.58 -15.15 -6.06
CA ARG A 177 7.63 -14.44 -5.19
C ARG A 177 7.69 -15.01 -3.78
N TYR A 178 7.88 -14.13 -2.81
CA TYR A 178 8.01 -14.47 -1.40
C TYR A 178 6.95 -13.72 -0.60
N LEU A 179 6.21 -14.43 0.24
CA LEU A 179 5.21 -13.86 1.13
C LEU A 179 5.74 -13.89 2.57
N VAL A 180 6.02 -12.72 3.11
CA VAL A 180 6.66 -12.54 4.41
C VAL A 180 5.63 -12.16 5.46
N TYR A 181 5.54 -12.98 6.50
CA TYR A 181 4.79 -12.72 7.74
C TYR A 181 5.76 -12.50 8.88
N ASP A 182 5.36 -11.68 9.83
CA ASP A 182 6.12 -11.30 11.03
C ASP A 182 7.41 -10.54 10.65
N SER A 183 8.47 -11.24 10.25
CA SER A 183 9.74 -10.60 9.88
C SER A 183 10.60 -11.42 8.91
N LEU A 184 11.45 -10.72 8.15
CA LEU A 184 12.61 -11.25 7.45
C LEU A 184 13.84 -10.52 8.02
N ALA A 185 14.66 -11.23 8.77
CA ALA A 185 15.84 -10.68 9.42
C ALA A 185 17.14 -11.21 8.80
N VAL A 186 18.17 -10.36 8.72
CA VAL A 186 19.53 -10.73 8.30
C VAL A 186 20.45 -10.55 9.49
N SER A 187 20.98 -11.64 10.02
CA SER A 187 21.87 -11.64 11.19
C SER A 187 23.17 -10.90 10.90
N SER A 188 23.79 -10.34 11.94
CA SER A 188 25.12 -9.72 11.84
C SER A 188 26.15 -10.69 11.28
N GLY A 189 26.92 -10.25 10.30
CA GLY A 189 27.92 -11.05 9.60
C GLY A 189 27.36 -11.90 8.44
N ALA A 190 26.06 -11.99 8.26
CA ALA A 190 25.45 -12.65 7.11
C ALA A 190 25.11 -11.66 6.00
N THR A 191 25.15 -12.12 4.77
CA THR A 191 24.73 -11.36 3.59
C THR A 191 23.49 -11.97 2.97
N LEU A 192 22.44 -11.15 2.78
CA LEU A 192 21.29 -11.53 1.99
C LEU A 192 21.39 -10.94 0.59
N GLY A 193 21.65 -11.79 -0.41
CA GLY A 193 21.49 -11.47 -1.83
C GLY A 193 20.06 -11.66 -2.29
N ILE A 194 19.51 -10.72 -3.07
CA ILE A 194 18.19 -10.85 -3.70
C ILE A 194 18.36 -10.71 -5.20
N SER A 195 17.93 -11.75 -5.94
CA SER A 195 18.07 -11.80 -7.40
C SER A 195 17.05 -10.89 -8.09
N SER A 196 17.46 -10.37 -9.25
CA SER A 196 16.61 -9.56 -10.14
C SER A 196 15.29 -10.25 -10.46
N GLY A 197 14.18 -9.48 -10.51
CA GLY A 197 12.83 -9.99 -10.75
C GLY A 197 12.15 -10.62 -9.53
N THR A 198 12.75 -10.51 -8.34
CA THR A 198 12.14 -10.98 -7.10
C THR A 198 11.07 -10.01 -6.62
N THR A 199 9.94 -10.54 -6.16
CA THR A 199 8.92 -9.78 -5.43
C THR A 199 8.79 -10.30 -4.00
N LEU A 200 8.98 -9.43 -3.02
CA LEU A 200 8.68 -9.69 -1.62
C LEU A 200 7.38 -9.00 -1.25
N TYR A 201 6.37 -9.79 -0.92
CA TYR A 201 5.10 -9.34 -0.37
C TYR A 201 5.17 -9.41 1.14
N PHE A 202 4.88 -8.32 1.81
CA PHE A 202 4.87 -8.24 3.27
C PHE A 202 3.43 -8.13 3.78
N HIS A 203 3.08 -8.99 4.74
CA HIS A 203 1.81 -8.94 5.44
C HIS A 203 1.75 -7.73 6.39
N ASP A 204 0.55 -7.37 6.87
CA ASP A 204 0.36 -6.29 7.85
C ASP A 204 1.36 -6.43 9.01
N LYS A 205 2.07 -5.34 9.34
CA LYS A 205 3.13 -5.24 10.37
C LYS A 205 4.36 -6.12 10.13
N ALA A 206 4.43 -6.87 9.04
CA ALA A 206 5.68 -7.53 8.70
C ALA A 206 6.73 -6.49 8.29
N PHE A 207 7.99 -6.78 8.59
CA PHE A 207 9.12 -5.87 8.34
C PHE A 207 10.38 -6.63 7.93
N MET A 208 11.32 -5.89 7.36
CA MET A 208 12.67 -6.40 7.11
C MET A 208 13.66 -5.72 8.05
N ARG A 209 14.50 -6.52 8.73
CA ARG A 209 15.59 -6.04 9.58
C ARG A 209 16.92 -6.54 9.09
N VAL A 210 17.87 -5.65 8.90
CA VAL A 210 19.20 -5.96 8.42
C VAL A 210 20.23 -5.59 9.50
N ASP A 211 20.74 -6.61 10.20
CA ASP A 211 21.86 -6.47 11.12
C ASP A 211 23.19 -6.86 10.44
N GLY A 212 23.13 -7.61 9.34
CA GLY A 212 24.22 -7.97 8.43
C GLY A 212 24.29 -7.06 7.21
N THR A 213 24.29 -7.63 6.00
CA THR A 213 24.36 -6.91 4.74
C THR A 213 23.22 -7.30 3.81
N LEU A 214 22.57 -6.33 3.19
CA LEU A 214 21.56 -6.52 2.15
C LEU A 214 22.16 -6.16 0.78
N ASN A 215 22.11 -7.10 -0.16
CA ASN A 215 22.53 -6.92 -1.54
C ASN A 215 21.38 -7.25 -2.50
N ALA A 216 20.56 -6.25 -2.82
CA ALA A 216 19.41 -6.37 -3.71
C ALA A 216 19.73 -5.67 -5.04
N GLN A 217 19.96 -6.46 -6.09
CA GLN A 217 20.37 -5.93 -7.40
C GLN A 217 19.40 -6.40 -8.48
N GLY A 218 18.40 -5.55 -8.76
CA GLY A 218 17.50 -5.69 -9.90
C GLY A 218 18.12 -5.14 -11.20
N THR A 219 17.29 -5.09 -12.23
CA THR A 219 17.59 -4.44 -13.51
C THR A 219 16.39 -3.60 -13.94
N VAL A 220 16.54 -2.75 -14.96
CA VAL A 220 15.43 -1.97 -15.52
C VAL A 220 14.25 -2.89 -15.92
N ASP A 221 14.53 -3.99 -16.63
CA ASP A 221 13.52 -4.92 -17.13
C ASP A 221 13.02 -5.91 -16.06
N SER A 222 13.73 -6.03 -14.96
CA SER A 222 13.42 -6.99 -13.89
C SER A 222 13.77 -6.41 -12.52
N PRO A 223 13.04 -5.39 -12.07
CA PRO A 223 13.27 -4.77 -10.76
C PRO A 223 12.97 -5.74 -9.62
N ILE A 224 13.47 -5.42 -8.44
CA ILE A 224 13.11 -6.11 -7.21
C ILE A 224 12.02 -5.30 -6.52
N LEU A 225 10.89 -5.94 -6.21
CA LEU A 225 9.74 -5.28 -5.60
C LEU A 225 9.64 -5.63 -4.10
N PHE A 226 9.46 -4.61 -3.26
CA PHE A 226 9.13 -4.73 -1.83
C PHE A 226 7.81 -4.00 -1.61
N ARG A 227 6.74 -4.74 -1.32
CA ARG A 227 5.39 -4.19 -1.27
C ARG A 227 4.49 -4.92 -0.25
N GLY A 228 3.33 -4.34 0.03
CA GLY A 228 2.29 -5.05 0.77
C GLY A 228 1.73 -6.27 0.03
N ASP A 229 1.13 -7.19 0.77
CA ASP A 229 0.58 -8.43 0.23
C ASP A 229 -0.84 -8.29 -0.36
N ARG A 230 -1.46 -7.10 -0.24
CA ARG A 230 -2.76 -6.82 -0.87
C ARG A 230 -2.58 -6.62 -2.37
N THR A 231 -3.17 -7.50 -3.16
CA THR A 231 -3.15 -7.48 -4.64
C THR A 231 -4.48 -7.05 -5.23
N ASP A 232 -5.48 -6.85 -4.39
CA ASP A 232 -6.83 -6.41 -4.73
C ASP A 232 -6.95 -4.87 -4.77
N ASN A 233 -8.15 -4.40 -5.04
CA ASN A 233 -8.47 -2.98 -5.05
C ASN A 233 -9.31 -2.58 -3.83
N MET A 234 -9.02 -1.43 -3.23
CA MET A 234 -9.88 -0.81 -2.23
C MET A 234 -11.18 -0.30 -2.86
N PHE A 235 -11.05 0.34 -4.02
CA PHE A 235 -12.15 0.78 -4.89
C PHE A 235 -11.78 0.42 -6.33
N SER A 236 -12.73 0.39 -7.25
CA SER A 236 -12.50 0.02 -8.66
C SER A 236 -11.38 0.83 -9.36
N TYR A 237 -11.10 2.02 -8.88
CA TYR A 237 -10.06 2.93 -9.39
C TYR A 237 -8.79 2.99 -8.51
N LEU A 238 -8.80 2.35 -7.32
CA LEU A 238 -7.74 2.47 -6.34
C LEU A 238 -7.24 1.10 -5.88
N PRO A 239 -6.18 0.58 -6.50
CA PRO A 239 -5.51 -0.63 -6.03
C PRO A 239 -4.81 -0.38 -4.68
N TYR A 240 -4.79 -1.40 -3.82
CA TYR A 240 -4.05 -1.33 -2.55
C TYR A 240 -2.57 -1.03 -2.75
N ASP A 241 -2.02 -1.33 -3.90
CA ASP A 241 -0.64 -1.04 -4.29
C ASP A 241 -0.25 0.46 -4.19
N ARG A 242 -1.23 1.36 -4.27
CA ARG A 242 -1.05 2.81 -4.13
C ARG A 242 -1.26 3.32 -2.70
N ILE A 243 -1.68 2.44 -1.77
CA ILE A 243 -2.08 2.84 -0.42
C ILE A 243 -0.91 2.61 0.54
N PRO A 244 -0.48 3.64 1.30
CA PRO A 244 0.59 3.49 2.28
C PRO A 244 0.14 2.67 3.50
N GLY A 245 1.11 2.17 4.29
CA GLY A 245 0.87 1.58 5.59
C GLY A 245 0.46 0.11 5.60
N GLN A 246 0.78 -0.65 4.55
CA GLN A 246 0.44 -2.07 4.46
C GLN A 246 1.43 -3.00 5.17
N TRP A 247 2.66 -2.54 5.40
CA TRP A 247 3.73 -3.24 6.09
C TRP A 247 4.67 -2.25 6.78
N ASP A 248 5.62 -2.72 7.61
CA ASP A 248 6.37 -1.78 8.45
C ASP A 248 7.64 -1.20 7.82
N GLY A 249 8.14 -1.75 6.71
CA GLY A 249 9.31 -1.21 6.00
C GLY A 249 10.62 -1.93 6.31
N ILE A 250 11.76 -1.28 5.98
CA ILE A 250 13.11 -1.83 6.09
C ILE A 250 13.91 -1.05 7.13
N VAL A 251 14.55 -1.77 8.05
CA VAL A 251 15.46 -1.21 9.06
C VAL A 251 16.87 -1.73 8.82
N ILE A 252 17.79 -0.81 8.55
CA ILE A 252 19.23 -1.06 8.51
C ILE A 252 19.79 -0.69 9.89
N SER A 253 20.12 -1.69 10.69
CA SER A 253 20.52 -1.50 12.09
C SER A 253 21.93 -0.91 12.23
N SER A 254 22.30 -0.53 13.45
CA SER A 254 23.61 0.08 13.73
C SER A 254 24.82 -0.81 13.38
N SER A 255 24.66 -2.13 13.38
CA SER A 255 25.73 -3.08 13.04
C SER A 255 25.85 -3.37 11.53
N SER A 256 24.89 -2.96 10.74
CA SER A 256 24.82 -3.24 9.30
C SER A 256 25.64 -2.24 8.49
N SER A 257 26.32 -2.66 7.44
CA SER A 257 27.05 -1.82 6.51
C SER A 257 27.09 -2.42 5.11
N ASN A 258 27.56 -1.62 4.14
CA ASN A 258 27.74 -2.03 2.73
C ASN A 258 26.45 -2.56 2.06
N ASN A 259 25.32 -1.99 2.44
CA ASN A 259 24.03 -2.35 1.83
C ASN A 259 23.93 -1.74 0.43
N VAL A 260 23.45 -2.53 -0.53
CA VAL A 260 23.27 -2.11 -1.92
C VAL A 260 21.87 -2.43 -2.39
N LEU A 261 21.16 -1.40 -2.85
CA LEU A 261 19.86 -1.53 -3.49
C LEU A 261 19.91 -0.89 -4.88
N ARG A 262 19.80 -1.69 -5.93
CA ARG A 262 19.75 -1.24 -7.33
C ARG A 262 18.50 -1.72 -8.01
N HIS A 263 17.84 -0.84 -8.77
CA HIS A 263 16.59 -1.11 -9.45
C HIS A 263 15.59 -1.81 -8.52
N CYS A 264 15.42 -1.26 -7.31
CA CYS A 264 14.44 -1.70 -6.33
C CYS A 264 13.24 -0.75 -6.36
N ASP A 265 12.04 -1.31 -6.23
CA ASP A 265 10.82 -0.55 -6.03
C ASP A 265 10.26 -0.92 -4.65
N ILE A 266 10.28 0.04 -3.72
CA ILE A 266 9.90 -0.14 -2.32
C ILE A 266 8.74 0.79 -2.03
N HIS A 267 7.56 0.24 -1.73
CA HIS A 267 6.40 1.09 -1.59
C HIS A 267 5.33 0.56 -0.63
N SER A 268 4.38 1.43 -0.33
CA SER A 268 3.14 1.13 0.41
C SER A 268 3.36 0.69 1.86
N ALA A 269 4.47 1.07 2.48
CA ALA A 269 4.80 0.73 3.86
C ALA A 269 4.47 1.83 4.87
N ASN A 270 4.66 1.52 6.16
CA ASN A 270 4.67 2.53 7.21
C ASN A 270 5.91 3.42 7.11
N TYR A 271 7.09 2.82 6.86
CA TYR A 271 8.33 3.55 6.50
C TYR A 271 8.91 2.93 5.24
N GLY A 272 9.73 3.69 4.50
CA GLY A 272 10.53 3.10 3.44
C GLY A 272 11.78 2.41 4.02
N ILE A 273 12.88 3.11 4.07
CA ILE A 273 14.14 2.63 4.64
C ILE A 273 14.55 3.54 5.80
N ARG A 274 14.80 2.96 6.96
CA ARG A 274 15.40 3.62 8.11
C ARG A 274 16.79 3.07 8.35
N VAL A 275 17.82 3.95 8.32
CA VAL A 275 19.20 3.63 8.61
C VAL A 275 19.55 4.17 9.99
N ASP A 276 19.72 3.30 10.95
CA ASP A 276 20.06 3.66 12.31
C ASP A 276 21.53 4.13 12.40
N LYS A 277 21.85 4.94 13.40
CA LYS A 277 23.20 5.40 13.68
C LYS A 277 24.17 4.22 13.78
N GLY A 278 25.23 4.23 12.95
CA GLY A 278 26.25 3.19 12.92
C GLY A 278 27.65 3.73 13.25
N VAL A 279 28.68 2.99 12.84
CA VAL A 279 30.07 3.44 12.94
C VAL A 279 30.29 4.54 11.89
N ALA A 280 30.88 5.67 12.29
CA ALA A 280 30.95 6.89 11.47
C ALA A 280 31.63 6.72 10.10
N ASP A 281 32.61 5.83 10.01
CA ASP A 281 33.42 5.63 8.79
C ASP A 281 32.88 4.56 7.85
N ASP A 282 31.89 3.79 8.28
CA ASP A 282 31.32 2.73 7.46
C ASP A 282 30.36 3.28 6.40
N GLU A 283 30.48 2.80 5.17
CA GLU A 283 29.45 3.01 4.15
C GLU A 283 28.21 2.21 4.50
N ARG A 284 27.12 2.92 4.77
CA ARG A 284 25.91 2.29 5.29
C ARG A 284 25.05 1.72 4.19
N ILE A 285 24.81 2.54 3.15
CA ILE A 285 23.89 2.19 2.08
C ILE A 285 24.20 2.93 0.78
N LEU A 286 24.15 2.19 -0.32
CA LEU A 286 24.04 2.70 -1.69
C LEU A 286 22.63 2.38 -2.21
N ILE A 287 21.91 3.40 -2.65
CA ILE A 287 20.62 3.27 -3.35
C ILE A 287 20.82 3.83 -4.76
N GLU A 288 20.61 3.00 -5.78
CA GLU A 288 20.84 3.38 -7.16
C GLU A 288 19.67 2.97 -8.04
N SER A 289 19.22 3.88 -8.91
CA SER A 289 18.13 3.64 -9.89
C SER A 289 16.89 2.98 -9.28
N SER A 290 16.52 3.41 -8.08
CA SER A 290 15.46 2.79 -7.27
C SER A 290 14.33 3.76 -7.00
N LYS A 291 13.15 3.21 -6.64
CA LYS A 291 11.94 3.98 -6.36
C LYS A 291 11.48 3.67 -4.92
N LEU A 292 11.31 4.70 -4.11
CA LEU A 292 10.78 4.63 -2.74
C LEU A 292 9.56 5.55 -2.67
N HIS A 293 8.35 5.00 -2.51
CA HIS A 293 7.15 5.83 -2.57
C HIS A 293 5.95 5.29 -1.77
N ASN A 294 5.03 6.19 -1.43
CA ASN A 294 3.78 5.90 -0.73
C ASN A 294 3.99 5.36 0.69
N PHE A 295 4.43 6.22 1.63
CA PHE A 295 4.69 5.85 3.02
C PHE A 295 3.87 6.69 4.01
N HIS A 296 3.52 6.11 5.18
CA HIS A 296 2.98 6.86 6.32
C HIS A 296 4.05 7.64 7.09
N GLY A 297 5.28 7.13 7.15
CA GLY A 297 6.42 7.81 7.77
C GLY A 297 7.37 8.39 6.72
N ASN A 298 8.67 8.36 6.98
CA ASN A 298 9.67 8.83 6.04
C ASN A 298 9.96 7.75 4.96
N ALA A 299 10.18 8.18 3.69
CA ALA A 299 10.61 7.24 2.66
C ALA A 299 12.05 6.79 2.88
N LEU A 300 12.93 7.72 3.22
CA LEU A 300 14.32 7.44 3.60
C LEU A 300 14.68 8.27 4.83
N GLU A 301 15.09 7.60 5.91
CA GLU A 301 15.61 8.24 7.12
C GLU A 301 17.04 7.78 7.37
N LEU A 302 17.98 8.74 7.43
CA LEU A 302 19.41 8.52 7.60
C LEU A 302 19.87 9.15 8.91
N SER A 303 20.34 8.34 9.85
CA SER A 303 20.83 8.79 11.16
C SER A 303 22.34 8.56 11.28
N MET A 304 23.14 9.63 11.30
CA MET A 304 24.62 9.57 11.37
C MET A 304 25.18 8.56 10.37
N ALA A 305 24.68 8.60 9.15
CA ALA A 305 24.99 7.60 8.13
C ALA A 305 25.93 8.18 7.04
N ARG A 306 26.84 7.36 6.52
CA ARG A 306 27.45 7.57 5.22
C ARG A 306 26.59 6.87 4.17
N ALA A 307 25.94 7.66 3.29
CA ALA A 307 25.00 7.14 2.32
C ALA A 307 25.13 7.83 0.95
N VAL A 308 24.95 7.04 -0.10
CA VAL A 308 24.91 7.52 -1.47
C VAL A 308 23.61 7.10 -2.13
N VAL A 309 22.88 8.06 -2.69
CA VAL A 309 21.64 7.85 -3.42
C VAL A 309 21.80 8.44 -4.82
N VAL A 310 21.67 7.61 -5.83
CA VAL A 310 21.89 8.01 -7.22
C VAL A 310 20.67 7.63 -8.06
N ASN A 311 20.28 8.53 -8.96
CA ASN A 311 19.31 8.23 -10.02
C ASN A 311 18.01 7.63 -9.50
N SER A 312 17.51 8.09 -8.33
CA SER A 312 16.42 7.44 -7.61
C SER A 312 15.25 8.39 -7.35
N LEU A 313 14.05 7.82 -7.30
CA LEU A 313 12.81 8.50 -6.93
C LEU A 313 12.52 8.27 -5.46
N LEU A 314 12.30 9.34 -4.70
CA LEU A 314 11.82 9.29 -3.31
C LEU A 314 10.57 10.17 -3.23
N ALA A 315 9.38 9.55 -3.07
CA ALA A 315 8.14 10.30 -3.29
C ALA A 315 7.02 9.92 -2.31
N ASN A 316 6.09 10.85 -2.13
CA ASN A 316 4.78 10.64 -1.49
C ASN A 316 4.85 10.01 -0.10
N SER A 317 5.32 10.77 0.87
CA SER A 317 5.40 10.38 2.28
C SER A 317 4.61 11.33 3.18
N GLN A 318 3.91 10.80 4.18
CA GLN A 318 3.30 11.64 5.22
C GLN A 318 4.40 12.32 6.07
N GLY A 319 5.48 11.60 6.38
CA GLY A 319 6.73 12.18 6.85
C GLY A 319 7.49 12.85 5.71
N ASN A 320 8.80 12.96 5.85
CA ASN A 320 9.65 13.46 4.78
C ASN A 320 9.88 12.37 3.71
N CYS A 321 10.04 12.77 2.45
CA CYS A 321 10.60 11.85 1.46
C CYS A 321 12.06 11.51 1.81
N VAL A 322 12.82 12.50 2.28
CA VAL A 322 14.19 12.31 2.80
C VAL A 322 14.33 13.07 4.11
N LYS A 323 14.75 12.36 5.16
CA LYS A 323 15.15 12.93 6.44
C LYS A 323 16.59 12.55 6.76
N VAL A 324 17.46 13.53 6.91
CA VAL A 324 18.86 13.33 7.25
C VAL A 324 19.15 13.92 8.63
N CYS A 325 19.63 13.10 9.56
CA CYS A 325 20.02 13.48 10.90
C CYS A 325 21.52 13.23 11.09
N GLY A 326 22.37 14.20 10.66
CA GLY A 326 23.82 14.07 10.69
C GLY A 326 24.40 13.09 9.66
N GLY A 327 25.74 12.99 9.61
CA GLY A 327 26.49 12.09 8.74
C GLY A 327 27.00 12.73 7.44
N ASP A 328 27.39 11.89 6.47
CA ASP A 328 27.87 12.28 5.13
C ASP A 328 26.97 11.64 4.06
N VAL A 329 26.13 12.44 3.42
CA VAL A 329 25.17 11.97 2.45
C VAL A 329 25.33 12.64 1.10
N ARG A 330 25.07 11.88 0.02
CA ARG A 330 25.13 12.38 -1.36
C ARG A 330 23.94 11.89 -2.15
N PHE A 331 23.21 12.84 -2.71
CA PHE A 331 22.08 12.60 -3.62
C PHE A 331 22.46 13.16 -5.00
N ILE A 332 22.46 12.31 -6.00
CA ILE A 332 22.89 12.67 -7.37
C ILE A 332 21.82 12.23 -8.35
N HIS A 333 21.31 13.15 -9.17
CA HIS A 333 20.22 12.89 -10.12
C HIS A 333 18.98 12.25 -9.46
N CYS A 334 18.60 12.68 -8.26
CA CYS A 334 17.42 12.17 -7.56
C CYS A 334 16.21 13.09 -7.75
N THR A 335 15.02 12.50 -7.80
CA THR A 335 13.75 13.21 -7.67
C THR A 335 13.18 12.96 -6.27
N ILE A 336 13.09 14.01 -5.47
CA ILE A 336 12.54 14.00 -4.11
C ILE A 336 11.25 14.82 -4.16
N ALA A 337 10.09 14.15 -4.24
CA ALA A 337 8.84 14.83 -4.56
C ALA A 337 7.69 14.42 -3.65
N ASN A 338 7.07 15.38 -2.95
CA ASN A 338 6.03 15.07 -1.98
C ASN A 338 4.67 15.68 -2.34
N PHE A 339 3.76 14.86 -2.87
CA PHE A 339 2.37 15.18 -3.17
C PHE A 339 1.38 14.33 -2.34
N TYR A 340 1.82 13.79 -1.22
CA TYR A 340 0.99 13.00 -0.31
C TYR A 340 -0.21 13.79 0.21
N VAL A 341 -1.42 13.22 0.12
CA VAL A 341 -2.68 13.92 0.43
C VAL A 341 -3.59 13.22 1.44
N TRP A 342 -3.23 12.02 1.89
CA TRP A 342 -4.08 11.26 2.83
C TRP A 342 -4.23 11.95 4.20
N LYS A 343 -3.22 12.70 4.63
CA LYS A 343 -3.17 13.44 5.89
C LYS A 343 -2.23 14.65 5.75
N VAL A 344 -2.14 15.45 6.80
CA VAL A 344 -1.11 16.49 6.92
C VAL A 344 0.27 15.80 6.86
N ARG A 345 1.16 16.34 6.04
CA ARG A 345 2.48 15.80 5.75
C ARG A 345 3.61 16.78 6.11
N ASP A 346 4.81 16.24 6.25
CA ASP A 346 6.04 17.02 6.35
C ASP A 346 6.52 17.53 4.96
N VAL A 347 7.66 18.18 4.92
CA VAL A 347 8.31 18.65 3.68
C VAL A 347 8.97 17.48 2.94
N ALA A 348 9.35 17.69 1.68
CA ALA A 348 10.03 16.65 0.90
C ALA A 348 11.41 16.31 1.49
N LEU A 349 12.19 17.31 1.88
CA LEU A 349 13.55 17.14 2.44
C LEU A 349 13.70 17.85 3.77
N SER A 350 14.20 17.15 4.80
CA SER A 350 14.63 17.77 6.05
C SER A 350 16.06 17.37 6.44
N LEU A 351 16.86 18.38 6.88
CA LEU A 351 18.25 18.23 7.31
C LEU A 351 18.38 18.64 8.79
N HIS A 352 19.04 17.82 9.58
CA HIS A 352 19.21 18.02 11.01
C HIS A 352 20.65 17.77 11.44
N ASN A 353 21.17 18.54 12.41
CA ASN A 353 22.42 18.26 13.11
C ASN A 353 22.21 17.75 14.55
N SER A 354 21.01 17.20 14.81
CA SER A 354 20.67 16.63 16.12
C SER A 354 19.79 15.39 15.97
N ILE A 355 19.91 14.48 16.94
CA ILE A 355 19.03 13.31 17.12
C ILE A 355 18.58 13.31 18.58
N GLU A 356 17.26 13.39 18.82
CA GLU A 356 16.67 13.42 20.19
C GLU A 356 17.28 14.47 21.13
N GLY A 357 17.74 15.59 20.55
CA GLY A 357 18.38 16.69 21.28
C GLY A 357 19.88 16.54 21.48
N GLU A 358 20.48 15.41 21.11
CA GLU A 358 21.92 15.19 21.16
C GLU A 358 22.60 15.62 19.85
N PRO A 359 23.86 16.09 19.89
CA PRO A 359 24.62 16.46 18.70
C PRO A 359 24.78 15.31 17.71
N ALA A 360 24.45 15.56 16.45
CA ALA A 360 24.63 14.67 15.32
C ALA A 360 25.21 15.46 14.14
N PRO A 361 26.53 15.65 14.07
CA PRO A 361 27.13 16.50 13.07
C PRO A 361 26.73 16.10 11.65
N LEU A 362 26.19 17.05 10.86
CA LEU A 362 25.96 16.92 9.45
C LEU A 362 27.25 17.32 8.72
N GLU A 363 28.14 16.35 8.54
CA GLU A 363 29.47 16.55 7.98
C GLU A 363 29.40 16.99 6.52
N ASN A 364 28.48 16.41 5.77
CA ASN A 364 28.22 16.76 4.39
C ASN A 364 26.81 16.30 3.97
N ALA A 365 26.07 17.16 3.25
CA ALA A 365 24.82 16.81 2.59
C ALA A 365 24.80 17.43 1.20
N LEU A 366 25.22 16.67 0.20
CA LEU A 366 25.27 17.10 -1.19
C LEU A 366 24.02 16.67 -1.95
N PHE A 367 23.36 17.62 -2.60
CA PHE A 367 22.28 17.39 -3.56
C PHE A 367 22.65 17.97 -4.91
N ALA A 368 23.07 17.11 -5.85
CA ALA A 368 23.53 17.50 -7.16
C ALA A 368 22.65 16.97 -8.27
N ASN A 369 22.29 17.81 -9.23
CA ASN A 369 21.41 17.46 -10.35
C ASN A 369 20.04 16.90 -9.88
N CYS A 370 19.53 17.34 -8.76
CA CYS A 370 18.29 16.82 -8.13
C CYS A 370 17.07 17.68 -8.50
N ILE A 371 15.90 17.06 -8.44
CA ILE A 371 14.60 17.74 -8.32
C ILE A 371 14.11 17.58 -6.89
N ILE A 372 13.76 18.70 -6.22
CA ILE A 372 13.09 18.69 -4.92
C ILE A 372 11.81 19.48 -5.10
N ALA A 373 10.65 18.80 -5.04
CA ALA A 373 9.37 19.39 -5.38
C ALA A 373 8.23 18.89 -4.49
N GLY A 374 7.09 19.57 -4.56
CA GLY A 374 5.89 19.15 -3.84
C GLY A 374 4.76 20.15 -3.94
N SER A 375 3.82 20.04 -3.01
CA SER A 375 2.62 20.90 -2.97
C SER A 375 2.68 22.01 -1.92
N LYS A 376 3.78 22.12 -1.16
CA LYS A 376 4.01 23.23 -0.22
C LYS A 376 4.81 24.35 -0.91
N ASP A 377 4.78 25.54 -0.34
CA ASP A 377 5.56 26.69 -0.82
C ASP A 377 7.07 26.52 -0.54
N ASP A 378 7.41 25.65 0.43
CA ASP A 378 8.77 25.28 0.80
C ASP A 378 8.85 23.78 1.10
N GLU A 379 9.63 23.07 0.33
CA GLU A 379 9.82 21.62 0.45
C GLU A 379 11.19 21.23 1.04
N VAL A 380 11.98 22.22 1.48
CA VAL A 380 13.29 22.02 2.11
C VAL A 380 13.33 22.67 3.48
N MET A 381 13.68 21.90 4.51
CA MET A 381 13.78 22.41 5.88
C MET A 381 15.13 22.05 6.51
N GLY A 382 15.82 23.05 7.03
CA GLY A 382 17.06 22.91 7.80
C GLY A 382 16.85 23.14 9.29
N TYR A 383 17.23 22.18 10.12
CA TYR A 383 17.18 22.26 11.58
C TYR A 383 18.60 22.27 12.15
N ASN A 384 19.20 23.47 12.17
CA ASN A 384 20.53 23.68 12.76
C ASN A 384 20.38 24.01 14.25
N THR A 385 20.51 22.99 15.09
CA THR A 385 20.41 23.13 16.56
C THR A 385 21.71 23.66 17.12
N ALA A 386 21.63 24.74 17.88
CA ALA A 386 22.74 25.25 18.68
C ALA A 386 22.83 24.50 20.02
N PHE A 387 24.01 24.02 20.37
CA PHE A 387 24.25 23.30 21.62
C PHE A 387 24.93 24.22 22.66
N ALA A 388 24.67 23.96 23.96
CA ALA A 388 25.31 24.62 25.05
C ALA A 388 26.82 24.25 25.12
N ASP A 389 27.61 25.08 25.79
CA ASP A 389 29.05 24.84 26.06
C ASP A 389 29.98 24.80 24.83
N SER A 390 29.68 25.58 23.79
CA SER A 390 30.56 25.75 22.62
C SER A 390 30.82 24.43 21.85
N VAL A 391 29.92 23.45 21.89
CA VAL A 391 29.98 22.29 21.01
C VAL A 391 29.67 22.77 19.61
N ASP A 392 30.69 22.89 18.76
CA ASP A 392 30.54 23.18 17.36
C ASP A 392 30.05 21.90 16.68
N CYS A 393 28.76 21.87 16.29
CA CYS A 393 28.15 20.74 15.62
C CYS A 393 27.94 21.09 14.14
N ALA A 394 28.69 20.45 13.27
CA ALA A 394 28.66 20.72 11.84
C ALA A 394 27.25 20.69 11.26
N PHE A 395 26.95 21.65 10.37
CA PHE A 395 25.73 21.68 9.57
C PHE A 395 26.08 22.08 8.13
N ASN A 396 26.73 21.15 7.41
CA ASN A 396 27.24 21.38 6.08
C ASN A 396 26.29 20.78 5.04
N TYR A 397 25.81 21.62 4.13
CA TYR A 397 24.97 21.19 3.03
C TYR A 397 25.33 21.95 1.74
N ARG A 398 24.97 21.38 0.60
CA ARG A 398 25.15 21.99 -0.70
C ARG A 398 24.13 21.48 -1.69
N PHE A 399 23.50 22.42 -2.38
CA PHE A 399 22.62 22.16 -3.52
C PHE A 399 23.29 22.71 -4.77
N GLU A 400 23.43 21.89 -5.81
CA GLU A 400 24.02 22.35 -7.06
C GLU A 400 23.35 21.76 -8.28
N ASN A 401 23.20 22.61 -9.32
CA ASN A 401 22.61 22.26 -10.60
C ASN A 401 21.28 21.52 -10.45
N SER A 402 20.44 21.99 -9.54
CA SER A 402 19.21 21.35 -9.09
C SER A 402 18.00 22.25 -9.30
N PHE A 403 16.82 21.65 -9.43
CA PHE A 403 15.55 22.33 -9.47
C PHE A 403 14.84 22.13 -8.12
N ILE A 404 14.52 23.21 -7.41
CA ILE A 404 14.10 23.12 -6.00
C ILE A 404 12.90 24.01 -5.73
N ASN A 405 11.86 23.44 -5.13
CA ASN A 405 10.74 24.16 -4.55
C ASN A 405 11.11 24.63 -3.13
N THR A 406 11.64 25.82 -3.05
CA THR A 406 11.93 26.58 -1.83
C THR A 406 12.00 28.07 -2.19
N PRO A 407 11.75 29.00 -1.26
CA PRO A 407 11.99 30.41 -1.49
C PRO A 407 13.42 30.70 -1.93
N ASP A 408 13.59 31.74 -2.73
CA ASP A 408 14.91 32.17 -3.23
C ASP A 408 15.83 32.55 -2.04
N VAL A 409 16.94 31.86 -1.90
CA VAL A 409 17.82 32.00 -0.73
C VAL A 409 19.14 32.62 -1.15
N ALA A 410 19.54 33.70 -0.49
CA ALA A 410 20.87 34.32 -0.67
C ALA A 410 21.92 33.52 0.15
N ASP A 411 22.16 32.27 -0.24
CA ASP A 411 23.11 31.36 0.41
C ASP A 411 24.08 30.78 -0.63
N THR A 412 25.38 30.84 -0.33
CA THR A 412 26.46 30.35 -1.20
C THR A 412 26.45 28.83 -1.37
N ASN A 413 25.69 28.10 -0.56
CA ASN A 413 25.49 26.66 -0.67
C ASN A 413 24.48 26.27 -1.76
N PHE A 414 23.76 27.24 -2.34
CA PHE A 414 22.87 27.06 -3.48
C PHE A 414 23.59 27.52 -4.76
N VAL A 415 24.10 26.58 -5.55
CA VAL A 415 24.92 26.85 -6.73
C VAL A 415 24.21 26.41 -8.01
N ASN A 416 23.97 27.35 -8.92
CA ASN A 416 23.24 27.07 -10.16
C ASN A 416 21.89 26.38 -9.92
N VAL A 417 21.16 26.80 -8.90
CA VAL A 417 19.84 26.27 -8.58
C VAL A 417 18.77 27.04 -9.32
N VAL A 418 17.82 26.32 -9.90
CA VAL A 418 16.58 26.83 -10.46
C VAL A 418 15.46 26.63 -9.44
N TYR A 419 14.75 27.72 -9.12
CA TYR A 419 13.68 27.67 -8.11
C TYR A 419 12.32 27.42 -8.74
N ASP A 420 11.56 26.47 -8.20
CA ASP A 420 10.14 26.28 -8.52
C ASP A 420 9.31 27.35 -7.81
N ARG A 421 8.73 28.27 -8.56
CA ARG A 421 8.12 29.48 -7.99
C ARG A 421 6.59 29.41 -8.08
N PRO A 422 5.86 29.76 -7.01
CA PRO A 422 4.39 29.75 -7.00
C PRO A 422 3.72 30.68 -8.05
N ASP A 423 4.44 31.68 -8.54
CA ASP A 423 3.98 32.60 -9.58
C ASP A 423 4.31 32.12 -11.01
N SER A 424 4.94 30.97 -11.15
CA SER A 424 5.20 30.30 -12.44
C SER A 424 3.92 29.66 -12.99
N ASP A 425 3.75 29.70 -14.30
CA ASP A 425 2.69 28.96 -15.01
C ASP A 425 2.83 27.44 -14.83
N PHE A 426 4.03 26.97 -14.49
CA PHE A 426 4.37 25.58 -14.25
C PHE A 426 4.95 25.42 -12.84
N PHE A 427 4.08 25.39 -11.85
CA PHE A 427 4.45 25.23 -10.45
C PHE A 427 3.98 23.88 -9.89
N GLY A 428 4.80 23.30 -9.00
CA GLY A 428 4.46 22.13 -8.20
C GLY A 428 4.13 20.92 -9.08
N LYS A 429 2.88 20.47 -9.04
CA LYS A 429 2.45 19.27 -9.76
C LYS A 429 2.56 19.37 -11.29
N LEU A 430 2.54 20.57 -11.85
CA LEU A 430 2.63 20.80 -13.30
C LEU A 430 4.04 20.56 -13.85
N ASN A 431 5.03 20.44 -12.98
CA ASN A 431 6.39 20.05 -13.38
C ASN A 431 6.49 18.58 -13.78
N PHE A 432 5.45 17.79 -13.51
CA PHE A 432 5.42 16.35 -13.75
C PHE A 432 4.31 15.97 -14.72
N ARG A 433 4.48 14.84 -15.39
CA ARG A 433 3.53 14.34 -16.40
C ARG A 433 2.14 14.12 -15.82
N THR A 434 2.04 13.48 -14.64
CA THR A 434 0.75 13.24 -13.98
C THR A 434 0.91 13.25 -12.47
N ILE A 435 0.21 14.16 -11.81
CA ILE A 435 0.02 14.17 -10.36
C ILE A 435 -1.48 14.27 -10.11
N ASP A 436 -2.14 13.12 -10.03
CA ASP A 436 -3.58 13.01 -9.80
C ASP A 436 -3.87 12.54 -8.38
N ASN A 437 -4.29 13.47 -7.53
CA ASN A 437 -4.60 13.25 -6.14
C ASN A 437 -6.01 12.65 -5.90
N GLU A 438 -6.86 12.55 -6.92
CA GLU A 438 -8.21 11.98 -6.79
C GLU A 438 -8.16 10.45 -6.91
N ILE A 439 -7.33 9.96 -7.83
CA ILE A 439 -7.14 8.51 -8.05
C ILE A 439 -5.78 8.02 -7.58
N PHE A 440 -4.99 8.87 -6.92
CA PHE A 440 -3.65 8.57 -6.39
C PHE A 440 -2.70 8.00 -7.45
N LEU A 441 -2.74 8.58 -8.65
CA LEU A 441 -1.88 8.22 -9.76
C LEU A 441 -0.76 9.26 -9.92
N TYR A 442 0.48 8.80 -9.82
CA TYR A 442 1.66 9.66 -9.82
C TYR A 442 2.67 9.19 -10.86
N ASP A 443 2.90 10.02 -11.87
CA ASP A 443 3.94 9.86 -12.87
C ASP A 443 4.91 11.04 -12.75
N PHE A 444 6.07 10.78 -12.17
CA PHE A 444 7.10 11.78 -11.89
C PHE A 444 8.06 12.03 -13.05
N HIS A 445 7.77 11.56 -14.26
CA HIS A 445 8.46 12.04 -15.45
C HIS A 445 8.24 13.55 -15.60
N ILE A 446 9.29 14.27 -15.98
CA ILE A 446 9.20 15.73 -16.11
C ILE A 446 8.33 16.12 -17.30
N ALA A 447 7.53 17.17 -17.11
CA ALA A 447 6.73 17.77 -18.17
C ALA A 447 7.61 18.53 -19.20
N ALA A 448 7.07 18.75 -20.39
CA ALA A 448 7.81 19.41 -21.48
C ALA A 448 8.28 20.82 -21.11
N GLU A 449 7.49 21.53 -20.33
CA GLU A 449 7.73 22.91 -19.90
C GLU A 449 8.44 23.01 -18.55
N CYS A 450 8.78 21.89 -17.92
CA CYS A 450 9.44 21.88 -16.62
C CYS A 450 10.81 22.56 -16.69
N ALA A 451 11.04 23.51 -15.79
CA ALA A 451 12.31 24.26 -15.74
C ALA A 451 13.51 23.44 -15.22
N ALA A 452 13.30 22.18 -14.82
CA ALA A 452 14.36 21.23 -14.48
C ALA A 452 15.12 20.70 -15.73
N ARG A 453 14.60 20.96 -16.93
CA ARG A 453 15.21 20.52 -18.17
C ARG A 453 16.50 21.29 -18.46
N GLY A 454 17.55 20.54 -18.77
CA GLY A 454 18.88 21.07 -19.10
C GLY A 454 19.62 21.72 -17.94
N VAL A 455 19.18 21.55 -16.70
CA VAL A 455 19.79 22.16 -15.51
C VAL A 455 21.00 21.36 -15.02
N ALA A 456 21.03 20.06 -15.25
CA ALA A 456 22.02 19.18 -14.69
C ALA A 456 23.44 19.45 -15.23
N SER A 457 24.43 19.34 -14.34
CA SER A 457 25.86 19.41 -14.71
C SER A 457 26.32 18.09 -15.33
N GLY A 458 27.06 18.17 -16.40
CA GLY A 458 27.72 17.02 -17.03
C GLY A 458 28.76 16.32 -16.15
N TYR A 459 29.19 16.95 -15.05
CA TYR A 459 30.20 16.40 -14.14
C TYR A 459 29.76 15.08 -13.48
N TYR A 460 28.46 14.88 -13.28
CA TYR A 460 27.92 13.68 -12.62
C TYR A 460 27.40 12.62 -13.61
N LEU A 461 27.55 12.80 -14.92
CA LEU A 461 27.04 11.84 -15.91
C LEU A 461 27.78 10.50 -15.89
N ASP A 462 29.03 10.46 -15.46
CA ASP A 462 29.76 9.19 -15.29
C ASP A 462 29.15 8.32 -14.16
N VAL A 463 28.54 8.96 -13.19
CA VAL A 463 27.86 8.27 -12.04
C VAL A 463 26.44 7.82 -12.42
N ALA A 464 25.75 8.60 -13.25
CA ALA A 464 24.37 8.34 -13.69
C ALA A 464 24.22 8.54 -15.20
N PRO A 465 24.81 7.67 -16.04
CA PRO A 465 24.79 7.84 -17.50
C PRO A 465 23.40 7.58 -18.13
N PHE A 466 22.55 6.87 -17.42
CA PHE A 466 21.16 6.57 -17.79
C PHE A 466 20.20 7.11 -16.75
N ASP A 467 18.97 7.37 -17.13
CA ASP A 467 17.91 7.66 -16.17
C ASP A 467 17.36 6.36 -15.52
N VAL A 468 16.43 6.48 -14.59
CA VAL A 468 15.92 5.32 -13.85
C VAL A 468 15.21 4.30 -14.74
N ASP A 469 14.71 4.71 -15.90
CA ASP A 469 14.06 3.85 -16.89
C ASP A 469 15.03 3.34 -17.98
N GLY A 470 16.33 3.64 -17.84
CA GLY A 470 17.37 3.18 -18.76
C GLY A 470 17.57 4.05 -20.01
N ASN A 471 16.96 5.23 -20.10
CA ASN A 471 17.20 6.16 -21.20
C ASN A 471 18.56 6.86 -21.02
N PRO A 472 19.40 6.94 -22.05
CA PRO A 472 20.70 7.59 -21.93
C PRO A 472 20.55 9.10 -21.68
N ARG A 473 21.33 9.64 -20.75
CA ARG A 473 21.37 11.09 -20.51
C ARG A 473 22.19 11.79 -21.58
N PRO A 474 21.70 12.93 -22.12
CA PRO A 474 22.46 13.69 -23.08
C PRO A 474 23.75 14.26 -22.43
N ALA A 475 24.87 14.24 -23.16
CA ALA A 475 26.16 14.74 -22.66
C ALA A 475 26.14 16.24 -22.37
N THR A 476 25.23 16.98 -23.00
CA THR A 476 25.03 18.42 -22.79
C THR A 476 23.55 18.66 -22.50
N ALA A 477 23.26 19.62 -21.60
CA ALA A 477 21.90 19.96 -21.21
C ALA A 477 21.08 18.76 -20.70
N ALA A 478 21.69 17.91 -19.87
CA ALA A 478 20.98 16.84 -19.17
C ALA A 478 19.95 17.42 -18.20
N ASP A 479 18.87 16.70 -18.01
CA ASP A 479 17.80 17.11 -17.11
C ASP A 479 18.17 16.78 -15.65
N ALA A 480 17.71 17.62 -14.71
CA ALA A 480 17.80 17.30 -13.29
C ALA A 480 16.76 16.23 -12.92
N GLY A 481 17.01 15.52 -11.82
CA GLY A 481 16.15 14.44 -11.33
C GLY A 481 16.51 13.07 -11.91
N CYS A 482 15.72 12.06 -11.52
CA CYS A 482 15.94 10.66 -11.90
C CYS A 482 15.38 10.29 -13.28
N TYR A 483 14.55 11.13 -13.90
CA TYR A 483 14.01 10.92 -15.24
C TYR A 483 14.52 11.96 -16.22
N ASN A 484 14.85 11.54 -17.43
CA ASN A 484 14.98 12.46 -18.56
C ASN A 484 13.61 12.78 -19.14
N PHE A 485 13.49 13.95 -19.75
CA PHE A 485 12.33 14.24 -20.59
C PHE A 485 12.35 13.34 -21.83
N VAL A 486 11.25 12.63 -22.03
CA VAL A 486 10.99 11.82 -23.23
C VAL A 486 9.69 12.31 -23.83
N GLU A 487 9.72 12.76 -25.08
CA GLU A 487 8.53 13.16 -25.79
C GLU A 487 7.66 11.94 -26.10
N ILE A 488 6.42 11.97 -25.63
CA ILE A 488 5.42 10.94 -25.98
C ILE A 488 4.94 11.27 -27.39
N LYS A 489 5.19 10.39 -28.34
CA LYS A 489 4.51 10.44 -29.63
C LYS A 489 3.08 9.93 -29.43
N GLU A 490 2.09 10.80 -29.59
CA GLU A 490 0.71 10.37 -29.71
C GLU A 490 0.61 9.43 -30.91
N GLU A 491 0.19 8.16 -30.68
CA GLU A 491 -0.10 7.17 -31.71
C GLU A 491 -1.47 7.44 -32.35
#